data_c3d15d0cda9f29ad5864a7111b7cd2f0
#
_entry.id   c3d15d0cda9f29ad5864a7111b7cd2f0
#
_cell.length_a   1.000
_cell.length_b   1.000
_cell.length_c   1.000
_cell.angle_alpha   90.00
_cell.angle_beta   90.00
_cell.angle_gamma   90.00
#
_symmetry.space_group_name_H-M   'P 1'
#
loop_
_entity.id
_entity.type
_entity.pdbx_description
1 polymer ?
#
loop_
_entity_poly.entity_id
_entity_poly.type
_entity_poly.pdbx_seq_one_letter_code
_entity_poly.pdbx_strand_id
1 'polypeptide(L)'
;MIFLAILVAGYMAWNIGANDVANAMGTSVGSKALTLRNAIIIAAVFEFLGAFFAGDAVTDTVRKGVLVISEEDMAELSKELYYGFIASMLAAALWITLATRYGLPVSTTHSIVGGIVGIGIFIDPDLIDYSKVGQIVISWVASPLLGGILAYITFYIIKTMILDTEDPIERSRWMAPILALPTFFVLSLALQFKALKHILPSSWLPSKDCAEGLSFINSLESCLPAQSLMTALVLALLCSIILYVILRNYEFEESGYQGVETIFVWLQVITACYVAFAHGANDRSNAIGPMAAVWQVFKSGSLGSEAEVPLWLVLLGSLGIVIGISTWGYRVMKTIGEKITHITPTRGFAAQFAAATTVLIFSMPFLAIPISTTHTLVGSVVGVGLAGGASSVDFRVFGKIAASWVASIPAAGIGAMVLYAIFGLNETRFIITVLMIMAAIVCLVYNSIKSGPKVEIEVGNGA
;
A
#
# COMPACT_ATOMS: atom_id res chain seq x y z
N MET A 1 28.68 -5.09 9.07
CA MET A 1 27.69 -5.91 8.32
C MET A 1 26.26 -5.48 8.65
N ILE A 2 25.76 -5.72 9.84
CA ILE A 2 24.35 -5.45 10.20
C ILE A 2 23.92 -3.98 10.01
N PHE A 3 24.76 -3.01 10.31
CA PHE A 3 24.46 -1.59 10.10
C PHE A 3 24.20 -1.24 8.63
N LEU A 4 24.90 -1.89 7.69
CA LEU A 4 24.66 -1.71 6.27
C LEU A 4 23.34 -2.35 5.84
N ALA A 5 22.99 -3.51 6.39
CA ALA A 5 21.68 -4.13 6.18
C ALA A 5 20.54 -3.23 6.68
N ILE A 6 20.70 -2.62 7.86
CA ILE A 6 19.75 -1.63 8.40
C ILE A 6 19.61 -0.42 7.47
N LEU A 7 20.71 0.09 6.93
CA LEU A 7 20.67 1.20 5.95
C LEU A 7 19.93 0.78 4.67
N VAL A 8 20.15 -0.43 4.16
CA VAL A 8 19.43 -0.96 2.99
C VAL A 8 17.93 -1.09 3.28
N ALA A 9 17.55 -1.60 4.45
CA ALA A 9 16.15 -1.69 4.86
C ALA A 9 15.50 -0.30 5.01
N GLY A 10 16.22 0.66 5.60
CA GLY A 10 15.78 2.05 5.68
C GLY A 10 15.61 2.70 4.29
N TYR A 11 16.52 2.41 3.36
CA TYR A 11 16.43 2.86 1.98
C TYR A 11 15.24 2.21 1.24
N MET A 12 14.96 0.94 1.49
CA MET A 12 13.76 0.28 0.95
C MET A 12 12.48 0.92 1.53
N ALA A 13 12.42 1.16 2.83
CA ALA A 13 11.28 1.83 3.48
C ALA A 13 11.08 3.26 2.94
N TRP A 14 12.17 3.99 2.71
CA TRP A 14 12.12 5.32 2.07
C TRP A 14 11.51 5.24 0.67
N ASN A 15 11.89 4.25 -0.14
CA ASN A 15 11.32 4.05 -1.47
C ASN A 15 9.83 3.71 -1.44
N ILE A 16 9.38 2.93 -0.46
CA ILE A 16 7.95 2.63 -0.26
C ILE A 16 7.19 3.96 -0.09
N GLY A 17 7.61 4.81 0.86
CA GLY A 17 6.97 6.11 1.05
C GLY A 17 7.07 7.03 -0.17
N ALA A 18 8.21 7.04 -0.87
CA ALA A 18 8.45 7.91 -2.02
C ALA A 18 7.63 7.54 -3.26
N ASN A 19 7.36 6.25 -3.50
CA ASN A 19 6.56 5.80 -4.65
C ASN A 19 5.08 5.70 -4.30
N ASP A 20 4.78 5.04 -3.18
CA ASP A 20 3.44 4.53 -2.92
C ASP A 20 2.52 5.51 -2.21
N VAL A 21 3.03 6.63 -1.65
CA VAL A 21 2.16 7.71 -1.13
C VAL A 21 1.16 8.21 -2.17
N ALA A 22 1.49 8.08 -3.45
CA ALA A 22 0.59 8.40 -4.54
C ALA A 22 -0.67 7.52 -4.56
N ASN A 23 -0.59 6.31 -3.98
CA ASN A 23 -1.72 5.39 -3.84
C ASN A 23 -2.76 5.91 -2.83
N ALA A 24 -2.32 6.62 -1.80
CA ALA A 24 -3.22 7.21 -0.81
C ALA A 24 -3.67 8.63 -1.18
N MET A 25 -2.75 9.45 -1.70
CA MET A 25 -2.96 10.90 -1.83
C MET A 25 -3.06 11.40 -3.27
N GLY A 26 -2.66 10.60 -4.27
CA GLY A 26 -2.60 11.05 -5.67
C GLY A 26 -3.94 11.55 -6.19
N THR A 27 -5.02 10.82 -5.92
CA THR A 27 -6.37 11.21 -6.34
C THR A 27 -6.87 12.44 -5.57
N SER A 28 -6.54 12.59 -4.29
CA SER A 28 -6.95 13.74 -3.47
C SER A 28 -6.23 15.04 -3.86
N VAL A 29 -4.95 14.94 -4.27
CA VAL A 29 -4.20 16.07 -4.83
C VAL A 29 -4.69 16.39 -6.25
N GLY A 30 -4.93 15.36 -7.07
CA GLY A 30 -5.42 15.51 -8.45
C GLY A 30 -6.81 16.13 -8.53
N SER A 31 -7.71 15.78 -7.62
CA SER A 31 -9.06 16.38 -7.50
C SER A 31 -9.06 17.76 -6.83
N LYS A 32 -7.91 18.21 -6.30
CA LYS A 32 -7.78 19.43 -5.48
C LYS A 32 -8.53 19.36 -4.14
N ALA A 33 -8.94 18.19 -3.68
CA ALA A 33 -9.50 18.00 -2.34
C ALA A 33 -8.48 18.29 -1.25
N LEU A 34 -7.19 18.07 -1.53
CA LEU A 34 -6.08 18.42 -0.64
C LEU A 34 -4.99 19.17 -1.40
N THR A 35 -4.38 20.14 -0.72
CA THR A 35 -3.10 20.69 -1.17
C THR A 35 -2.00 19.64 -1.02
N LEU A 36 -0.95 19.71 -1.82
CA LEU A 36 0.18 18.78 -1.72
C LEU A 36 0.77 18.73 -0.31
N ARG A 37 0.88 19.88 0.36
CA ARG A 37 1.39 19.97 1.74
C ARG A 37 0.51 19.21 2.73
N ASN A 38 -0.80 19.43 2.67
CA ASN A 38 -1.75 18.76 3.58
C ASN A 38 -1.78 17.25 3.30
N ALA A 39 -1.73 16.85 2.04
CA ALA A 39 -1.65 15.46 1.63
C ALA A 39 -0.41 14.76 2.20
N ILE A 40 0.76 15.40 2.13
CA ILE A 40 2.00 14.86 2.72
C ILE A 40 1.88 14.71 4.24
N ILE A 41 1.32 15.70 4.95
CA ILE A 41 1.17 15.65 6.41
C ILE A 41 0.20 14.53 6.80
N ILE A 42 -0.95 14.45 6.15
CA ILE A 42 -1.97 13.43 6.41
C ILE A 42 -1.39 12.04 6.12
N ALA A 43 -0.75 11.86 4.96
CA ALA A 43 -0.11 10.59 4.61
C ALA A 43 0.93 10.19 5.65
N ALA A 44 1.84 11.09 6.03
CA ALA A 44 2.87 10.82 7.02
C ALA A 44 2.29 10.32 8.36
N VAL A 45 1.21 10.94 8.83
CA VAL A 45 0.56 10.53 10.08
C VAL A 45 -0.13 9.18 9.93
N PHE A 46 -0.98 9.01 8.93
CA PHE A 46 -1.81 7.80 8.82
C PHE A 46 -1.01 6.58 8.33
N GLU A 47 -0.03 6.76 7.44
CA GLU A 47 0.87 5.66 7.05
C GLU A 47 1.78 5.23 8.21
N PHE A 48 2.27 6.20 9.01
CA PHE A 48 2.99 5.85 10.23
C PHE A 48 2.13 5.04 11.20
N LEU A 49 0.90 5.48 11.46
CA LEU A 49 -0.01 4.76 12.35
C LEU A 49 -0.32 3.36 11.83
N GLY A 50 -0.59 3.21 10.52
CA GLY A 50 -0.81 1.92 9.88
C GLY A 50 0.41 1.01 9.97
N ALA A 51 1.59 1.53 9.62
CA ALA A 51 2.84 0.79 9.67
C ALA A 51 3.21 0.37 11.09
N PHE A 52 3.01 1.25 12.07
CA PHE A 52 3.40 0.99 13.46
C PHE A 52 2.45 0.01 14.16
N PHE A 53 1.14 0.20 14.02
CA PHE A 53 0.16 -0.57 14.80
C PHE A 53 -0.42 -1.80 14.09
N ALA A 54 -0.34 -1.89 12.76
CA ALA A 54 -1.15 -2.84 12.01
C ALA A 54 -0.38 -3.75 11.01
N GLY A 55 0.95 -3.71 10.97
CA GLY A 55 1.75 -4.33 9.91
C GLY A 55 2.24 -5.77 10.12
N ASP A 56 1.86 -6.48 11.18
CA ASP A 56 2.50 -7.76 11.54
C ASP A 56 2.12 -8.93 10.62
N ALA A 57 0.84 -9.07 10.25
CA ALA A 57 0.35 -10.24 9.53
C ALA A 57 0.99 -10.46 8.15
N VAL A 58 1.22 -9.39 7.39
CA VAL A 58 1.80 -9.45 6.04
C VAL A 58 3.33 -9.65 6.11
N THR A 59 3.97 -9.21 7.20
CA THR A 59 5.42 -9.35 7.38
C THR A 59 5.85 -10.83 7.35
N ASP A 60 5.09 -11.73 7.96
CA ASP A 60 5.39 -13.16 7.95
C ASP A 60 5.26 -13.78 6.57
N THR A 61 4.28 -13.35 5.78
CA THR A 61 4.09 -13.85 4.41
C THR A 61 5.24 -13.44 3.48
N VAL A 62 5.71 -12.20 3.57
CA VAL A 62 6.87 -11.74 2.76
C VAL A 62 8.16 -12.43 3.21
N ARG A 63 8.31 -12.72 4.52
CA ARG A 63 9.48 -13.37 5.07
C ARG A 63 9.57 -14.86 4.75
N LYS A 64 8.46 -15.59 4.87
CA LYS A 64 8.42 -17.06 4.80
C LYS A 64 7.58 -17.60 3.65
N GLY A 65 6.60 -16.82 3.16
CA GLY A 65 5.60 -17.34 2.22
C GLY A 65 6.09 -17.58 0.80
N VAL A 66 7.27 -17.08 0.46
CA VAL A 66 7.85 -17.22 -0.90
C VAL A 66 8.89 -18.34 -0.95
N LEU A 67 9.59 -18.59 0.17
CA LEU A 67 10.62 -19.62 0.28
C LEU A 67 10.16 -20.76 1.17
N VAL A 68 10.32 -22.00 0.72
CA VAL A 68 10.18 -23.22 1.51
C VAL A 68 11.58 -23.65 1.95
N ILE A 69 11.87 -23.50 3.24
CA ILE A 69 13.18 -23.82 3.79
C ILE A 69 12.95 -24.83 4.92
N SER A 70 13.53 -26.04 4.80
CA SER A 70 13.50 -27.05 5.86
C SER A 70 14.30 -26.57 7.09
N GLU A 71 14.04 -27.14 8.28
CA GLU A 71 14.81 -26.77 9.47
C GLU A 71 16.32 -27.11 9.32
N GLU A 72 16.65 -28.16 8.56
CA GLU A 72 18.02 -28.53 8.27
C GLU A 72 18.69 -27.54 7.33
N ASP A 73 18.01 -27.14 6.26
CA ASP A 73 18.50 -26.15 5.27
C ASP A 73 18.60 -24.74 5.88
N MET A 74 17.76 -24.43 6.86
CA MET A 74 17.79 -23.12 7.55
C MET A 74 19.15 -22.83 8.19
N ALA A 75 19.82 -23.81 8.74
CA ALA A 75 21.13 -23.65 9.36
C ALA A 75 22.23 -23.56 8.28
N GLU A 76 22.15 -24.43 7.25
CA GLU A 76 23.15 -24.51 6.20
C GLU A 76 23.15 -23.27 5.28
N LEU A 77 21.95 -22.81 4.87
CA LEU A 77 21.78 -21.68 3.95
C LEU A 77 21.68 -20.31 4.65
N SER A 78 21.91 -20.25 5.95
CA SER A 78 21.73 -18.99 6.71
C SER A 78 22.58 -17.84 6.18
N LYS A 79 23.80 -18.12 5.75
CA LYS A 79 24.71 -17.10 5.21
C LYS A 79 24.25 -16.65 3.82
N GLU A 80 23.86 -17.58 2.97
CA GLU A 80 23.32 -17.34 1.64
C GLU A 80 22.06 -16.49 1.71
N LEU A 81 21.15 -16.83 2.59
CA LEU A 81 19.90 -16.12 2.81
C LEU A 81 20.13 -14.71 3.41
N TYR A 82 21.11 -14.57 4.30
CA TYR A 82 21.50 -13.26 4.84
C TYR A 82 21.85 -12.28 3.72
N TYR A 83 22.79 -12.66 2.83
CA TYR A 83 23.17 -11.81 1.69
C TYR A 83 22.07 -11.72 0.64
N GLY A 84 21.32 -12.78 0.45
CA GLY A 84 20.23 -12.86 -0.51
C GLY A 84 19.08 -11.88 -0.19
N PHE A 85 18.62 -11.83 1.06
CA PHE A 85 17.60 -10.87 1.45
C PHE A 85 18.07 -9.42 1.35
N ILE A 86 19.34 -9.14 1.66
CA ILE A 86 19.90 -7.78 1.49
C ILE A 86 19.99 -7.41 0.01
N ALA A 87 20.44 -8.34 -0.85
CA ALA A 87 20.49 -8.14 -2.30
C ALA A 87 19.09 -7.90 -2.88
N SER A 88 18.07 -8.64 -2.40
CA SER A 88 16.67 -8.48 -2.81
C SER A 88 16.13 -7.10 -2.43
N MET A 89 16.33 -6.66 -1.18
CA MET A 89 15.91 -5.33 -0.74
C MET A 89 16.61 -4.22 -1.52
N LEU A 90 17.92 -4.34 -1.76
CA LEU A 90 18.69 -3.33 -2.46
C LEU A 90 18.29 -3.25 -3.93
N ALA A 91 18.12 -4.38 -4.61
CA ALA A 91 17.67 -4.43 -6.00
C ALA A 91 16.27 -3.85 -6.18
N ALA A 92 15.33 -4.24 -5.31
CA ALA A 92 13.97 -3.70 -5.31
C ALA A 92 13.99 -2.17 -5.09
N ALA A 93 14.73 -1.70 -4.09
CA ALA A 93 14.84 -0.28 -3.80
C ALA A 93 15.47 0.52 -4.97
N LEU A 94 16.48 0.00 -5.64
CA LEU A 94 17.10 0.61 -6.82
C LEU A 94 16.09 0.74 -7.98
N TRP A 95 15.33 -0.33 -8.25
CA TRP A 95 14.28 -0.31 -9.26
C TRP A 95 13.20 0.73 -8.95
N ILE A 96 12.70 0.76 -7.72
CA ILE A 96 11.67 1.71 -7.27
C ILE A 96 12.20 3.15 -7.35
N THR A 97 13.46 3.41 -6.95
CA THR A 97 14.10 4.73 -7.12
C THR A 97 14.10 5.18 -8.57
N LEU A 98 14.47 4.28 -9.49
CA LEU A 98 14.46 4.57 -10.92
C LEU A 98 13.05 4.90 -11.41
N ALA A 99 12.07 4.07 -11.07
CA ALA A 99 10.66 4.28 -11.43
C ALA A 99 10.11 5.61 -10.87
N THR A 100 10.37 5.89 -9.58
CA THR A 100 9.95 7.14 -8.92
C THR A 100 10.55 8.37 -9.58
N ARG A 101 11.82 8.30 -10.01
CA ARG A 101 12.47 9.38 -10.74
C ARG A 101 11.71 9.75 -12.01
N TYR A 102 11.15 8.77 -12.71
CA TYR A 102 10.35 8.99 -13.92
C TYR A 102 8.85 9.20 -13.62
N GLY A 103 8.46 9.26 -12.36
CA GLY A 103 7.05 9.40 -11.94
C GLY A 103 6.19 8.21 -12.30
N LEU A 104 6.78 7.00 -12.38
CA LEU A 104 6.05 5.76 -12.64
C LEU A 104 5.59 5.13 -11.33
N PRO A 105 4.28 4.91 -11.14
CA PRO A 105 3.75 4.15 -10.02
C PRO A 105 4.03 2.66 -10.26
N VAL A 106 5.00 2.11 -9.53
CA VAL A 106 5.36 0.69 -9.57
C VAL A 106 4.94 -0.01 -8.29
N SER A 107 4.85 -1.33 -8.33
CA SER A 107 4.55 -2.13 -7.14
C SER A 107 5.82 -2.43 -6.34
N THR A 108 5.87 -1.95 -5.12
CA THR A 108 6.94 -2.28 -4.17
C THR A 108 6.87 -3.76 -3.77
N THR A 109 5.66 -4.32 -3.64
CA THR A 109 5.46 -5.76 -3.37
C THR A 109 5.98 -6.63 -4.51
N HIS A 110 5.71 -6.29 -5.78
CA HIS A 110 6.28 -7.03 -6.93
C HIS A 110 7.80 -6.98 -6.93
N SER A 111 8.36 -5.82 -6.62
CA SER A 111 9.80 -5.62 -6.63
C SER A 111 10.48 -6.48 -5.56
N ILE A 112 9.96 -6.50 -4.34
CA ILE A 112 10.58 -7.30 -3.26
C ILE A 112 10.36 -8.81 -3.45
N VAL A 113 9.16 -9.22 -3.86
CA VAL A 113 8.86 -10.63 -4.16
C VAL A 113 9.71 -11.10 -5.34
N GLY A 114 9.81 -10.29 -6.40
CA GLY A 114 10.68 -10.58 -7.54
C GLY A 114 12.14 -10.75 -7.14
N GLY A 115 12.65 -9.88 -6.24
CA GLY A 115 13.99 -9.97 -5.67
C GLY A 115 14.21 -11.27 -4.90
N ILE A 116 13.27 -11.64 -4.01
CA ILE A 116 13.34 -12.88 -3.20
C ILE A 116 13.27 -14.13 -4.09
N VAL A 117 12.32 -14.17 -5.05
CA VAL A 117 12.22 -15.27 -6.03
C VAL A 117 13.50 -15.39 -6.84
N GLY A 118 14.05 -14.25 -7.30
CA GLY A 118 15.32 -14.27 -8.04
C GLY A 118 16.46 -14.89 -7.23
N ILE A 119 16.60 -14.52 -5.96
CA ILE A 119 17.62 -15.13 -5.08
C ILE A 119 17.34 -16.61 -4.83
N GLY A 120 16.09 -17.00 -4.56
CA GLY A 120 15.74 -18.42 -4.40
C GLY A 120 16.14 -19.23 -5.62
N ILE A 121 15.76 -18.81 -6.83
CA ILE A 121 16.15 -19.49 -8.08
C ILE A 121 17.67 -19.53 -8.26
N PHE A 122 18.41 -18.51 -7.83
CA PHE A 122 19.87 -18.45 -7.99
C PHE A 122 20.59 -19.38 -7.01
N ILE A 123 20.09 -19.54 -5.78
CA ILE A 123 20.67 -20.42 -4.77
C ILE A 123 20.24 -21.86 -5.07
N ASP A 124 18.95 -22.13 -5.05
CA ASP A 124 18.33 -23.40 -5.37
C ASP A 124 16.86 -23.20 -5.78
N PRO A 125 16.45 -23.55 -7.01
CA PRO A 125 15.06 -23.42 -7.45
C PRO A 125 14.03 -24.17 -6.60
N ASP A 126 14.44 -25.25 -5.92
CA ASP A 126 13.56 -26.04 -5.04
C ASP A 126 13.20 -25.32 -3.73
N LEU A 127 13.90 -24.21 -3.40
CA LEU A 127 13.54 -23.34 -2.30
C LEU A 127 12.28 -22.51 -2.55
N ILE A 128 11.76 -22.46 -3.78
CA ILE A 128 10.60 -21.62 -4.11
C ILE A 128 9.29 -22.37 -3.87
N ASP A 129 8.41 -21.75 -3.08
CA ASP A 129 6.99 -22.15 -3.03
C ASP A 129 6.25 -21.64 -4.27
N TYR A 130 6.32 -22.41 -5.35
CA TYR A 130 5.66 -22.06 -6.62
C TYR A 130 4.14 -21.95 -6.48
N SER A 131 3.51 -22.67 -5.54
CA SER A 131 2.08 -22.57 -5.27
C SER A 131 1.75 -21.20 -4.68
N LYS A 132 2.51 -20.77 -3.67
CA LYS A 132 2.35 -19.47 -3.02
C LYS A 132 2.68 -18.30 -3.97
N VAL A 133 3.76 -18.42 -4.72
CA VAL A 133 4.09 -17.44 -5.77
C VAL A 133 2.99 -17.35 -6.80
N GLY A 134 2.40 -18.48 -7.22
CA GLY A 134 1.25 -18.50 -8.12
C GLY A 134 0.03 -17.77 -7.55
N GLN A 135 -0.31 -17.98 -6.27
CA GLN A 135 -1.39 -17.25 -5.58
C GLN A 135 -1.12 -15.73 -5.56
N ILE A 136 0.12 -15.33 -5.27
CA ILE A 136 0.54 -13.92 -5.27
C ILE A 136 0.38 -13.33 -6.68
N VAL A 137 0.83 -14.02 -7.73
CA VAL A 137 0.70 -13.57 -9.14
C VAL A 137 -0.76 -13.44 -9.54
N ILE A 138 -1.63 -14.39 -9.15
CA ILE A 138 -3.07 -14.29 -9.41
C ILE A 138 -3.66 -13.07 -8.70
N SER A 139 -3.24 -12.78 -7.47
CA SER A 139 -3.73 -11.61 -6.72
C SER A 139 -3.37 -10.29 -7.41
N TRP A 140 -2.27 -10.23 -8.14
CA TRP A 140 -1.83 -9.04 -8.89
C TRP A 140 -2.72 -8.70 -10.09
N VAL A 141 -3.42 -9.69 -10.62
CA VAL A 141 -4.43 -9.50 -11.67
C VAL A 141 -5.81 -9.28 -11.04
N ALA A 142 -6.14 -10.05 -10.02
CA ALA A 142 -7.44 -9.98 -9.36
C ALA A 142 -7.66 -8.63 -8.65
N SER A 143 -6.63 -8.09 -7.98
CA SER A 143 -6.77 -6.86 -7.19
C SER A 143 -7.11 -5.62 -8.02
N PRO A 144 -6.47 -5.30 -9.15
CA PRO A 144 -6.88 -4.15 -9.97
C PRO A 144 -8.25 -4.37 -10.64
N LEU A 145 -8.61 -5.60 -10.99
CA LEU A 145 -9.93 -5.92 -11.55
C LEU A 145 -11.03 -5.70 -10.51
N LEU A 146 -10.87 -6.25 -9.31
CA LEU A 146 -11.85 -6.08 -8.22
C LEU A 146 -11.96 -4.61 -7.79
N GLY A 147 -10.83 -3.94 -7.61
CA GLY A 147 -10.80 -2.51 -7.32
C GLY A 147 -11.49 -1.69 -8.42
N GLY A 148 -11.20 -2.01 -9.69
CA GLY A 148 -11.82 -1.35 -10.84
C GLY A 148 -13.33 -1.56 -10.93
N ILE A 149 -13.80 -2.79 -10.75
CA ILE A 149 -15.24 -3.11 -10.75
C ILE A 149 -15.96 -2.41 -9.60
N LEU A 150 -15.41 -2.48 -8.39
CA LEU A 150 -16.01 -1.84 -7.22
C LEU A 150 -16.05 -0.31 -7.37
N ALA A 151 -14.98 0.28 -7.91
CA ALA A 151 -14.90 1.71 -8.18
C ALA A 151 -15.90 2.15 -9.27
N TYR A 152 -16.00 1.35 -10.34
CA TYR A 152 -17.00 1.57 -11.39
C TYR A 152 -18.42 1.57 -10.83
N ILE A 153 -18.78 0.55 -10.06
CA ILE A 153 -20.12 0.42 -9.45
C ILE A 153 -20.38 1.60 -8.50
N THR A 154 -19.41 1.91 -7.62
CA THR A 154 -19.57 3.00 -6.65
C THR A 154 -19.76 4.35 -7.35
N PHE A 155 -18.94 4.67 -8.36
CA PHE A 155 -19.09 5.92 -9.08
C PHE A 155 -20.37 5.94 -9.97
N TYR A 156 -20.75 4.81 -10.54
CA TYR A 156 -22.00 4.69 -11.30
C TYR A 156 -23.22 4.98 -10.40
N ILE A 157 -23.21 4.50 -9.16
CA ILE A 157 -24.25 4.82 -8.16
C ILE A 157 -24.24 6.33 -7.85
N ILE A 158 -23.08 6.92 -7.58
CA ILE A 158 -22.95 8.36 -7.34
C ILE A 158 -23.50 9.16 -8.52
N LYS A 159 -23.11 8.79 -9.74
CA LYS A 159 -23.54 9.45 -10.95
C LYS A 159 -25.06 9.40 -11.11
N THR A 160 -25.67 8.22 -11.09
CA THR A 160 -27.09 8.04 -11.38
C THR A 160 -28.02 8.48 -10.25
N MET A 161 -27.60 8.31 -8.99
CA MET A 161 -28.45 8.61 -7.83
C MET A 161 -28.22 9.99 -7.22
N ILE A 162 -27.14 10.68 -7.60
CA ILE A 162 -26.83 12.01 -7.12
C ILE A 162 -26.65 12.99 -8.28
N LEU A 163 -25.64 12.78 -9.15
CA LEU A 163 -25.21 13.80 -10.12
C LEU A 163 -26.24 14.01 -11.23
N ASP A 164 -26.90 12.96 -11.71
CA ASP A 164 -27.89 13.01 -12.80
C ASP A 164 -29.32 13.31 -12.30
N THR A 165 -29.50 13.82 -11.06
CA THR A 165 -30.80 14.15 -10.48
C THR A 165 -31.12 15.65 -10.61
N GLU A 166 -32.39 16.03 -10.43
CA GLU A 166 -32.85 17.43 -10.50
C GLU A 166 -32.26 18.30 -9.38
N ASP A 167 -32.10 17.74 -8.18
CA ASP A 167 -31.44 18.40 -7.04
C ASP A 167 -30.30 17.55 -6.50
N PRO A 168 -29.10 17.66 -7.11
CA PRO A 168 -27.94 16.86 -6.70
C PRO A 168 -27.48 17.13 -5.27
N ILE A 169 -27.62 18.36 -4.74
CA ILE A 169 -27.22 18.71 -3.38
C ILE A 169 -28.11 18.03 -2.36
N GLU A 170 -29.44 18.15 -2.50
CA GLU A 170 -30.37 17.51 -1.58
C GLU A 170 -30.21 15.98 -1.63
N ARG A 171 -30.01 15.41 -2.81
CA ARG A 171 -29.69 13.98 -2.96
C ARG A 171 -28.38 13.59 -2.29
N SER A 172 -27.34 14.41 -2.38
CA SER A 172 -26.05 14.12 -1.76
C SER A 172 -26.12 14.16 -0.23
N ARG A 173 -26.96 15.02 0.37
CA ARG A 173 -27.19 15.06 1.84
C ARG A 173 -27.63 13.71 2.39
N TRP A 174 -28.44 12.96 1.63
CA TRP A 174 -28.93 11.64 2.01
C TRP A 174 -28.00 10.51 1.59
N MET A 175 -27.49 10.57 0.37
CA MET A 175 -26.73 9.48 -0.21
C MET A 175 -25.29 9.43 0.28
N ALA A 176 -24.65 10.57 0.56
CA ALA A 176 -23.27 10.60 1.01
C ALA A 176 -23.05 9.85 2.35
N PRO A 177 -23.91 9.98 3.38
CA PRO A 177 -23.84 9.16 4.59
C PRO A 177 -24.05 7.65 4.32
N ILE A 178 -24.93 7.30 3.38
CA ILE A 178 -25.17 5.90 3.01
C ILE A 178 -23.94 5.32 2.30
N LEU A 179 -23.34 6.08 1.38
CA LEU A 179 -22.12 5.68 0.67
C LEU A 179 -20.89 5.63 1.59
N ALA A 180 -20.85 6.45 2.64
CA ALA A 180 -19.80 6.44 3.64
C ALA A 180 -19.92 5.27 4.64
N LEU A 181 -21.13 4.71 4.84
CA LEU A 181 -21.36 3.63 5.78
C LEU A 181 -20.45 2.40 5.56
N PRO A 182 -20.32 1.86 4.34
CA PRO A 182 -19.36 0.78 4.08
C PRO A 182 -17.92 1.17 4.40
N THR A 183 -17.52 2.41 4.13
CA THR A 183 -16.18 2.92 4.48
C THR A 183 -15.94 2.87 5.99
N PHE A 184 -16.88 3.39 6.78
CA PHE A 184 -16.78 3.38 8.24
C PHE A 184 -16.83 1.96 8.80
N PHE A 185 -17.64 1.08 8.20
CA PHE A 185 -17.72 -0.32 8.60
C PHE A 185 -16.39 -1.05 8.42
N VAL A 186 -15.80 -0.97 7.22
CA VAL A 186 -14.53 -1.63 6.91
C VAL A 186 -13.37 -1.00 7.70
N LEU A 187 -13.37 0.32 7.89
CA LEU A 187 -12.40 1.00 8.75
C LEU A 187 -12.50 0.53 10.19
N SER A 188 -13.71 0.36 10.72
CA SER A 188 -13.91 -0.16 12.08
C SER A 188 -13.40 -1.58 12.24
N LEU A 189 -13.65 -2.47 11.26
CA LEU A 189 -13.08 -3.82 11.27
C LEU A 189 -11.55 -3.80 11.21
N ALA A 190 -10.97 -2.95 10.36
CA ALA A 190 -9.53 -2.82 10.25
C ALA A 190 -8.89 -2.34 11.57
N LEU A 191 -9.49 -1.37 12.23
CA LEU A 191 -9.05 -0.91 13.55
C LEU A 191 -9.10 -2.03 14.58
N GLN A 192 -10.21 -2.78 14.64
CA GLN A 192 -10.37 -3.90 15.57
C GLN A 192 -9.32 -5.01 15.33
N PHE A 193 -9.18 -5.47 14.09
CA PHE A 193 -8.36 -6.65 13.79
C PHE A 193 -6.87 -6.34 13.67
N LYS A 194 -6.51 -5.10 13.38
CA LYS A 194 -5.10 -4.72 13.16
C LYS A 194 -4.54 -3.86 14.29
N ALA A 195 -5.22 -2.78 14.65
CA ALA A 195 -4.69 -1.83 15.63
C ALA A 195 -5.02 -2.23 17.08
N LEU A 196 -6.24 -2.73 17.33
CA LEU A 196 -6.73 -3.02 18.69
C LEU A 196 -6.59 -4.50 19.07
N LYS A 197 -5.97 -5.34 18.24
CA LYS A 197 -5.84 -6.78 18.45
C LYS A 197 -5.21 -7.19 19.79
N HIS A 198 -4.36 -6.33 20.38
CA HIS A 198 -3.71 -6.58 21.66
C HIS A 198 -4.54 -6.13 22.88
N ILE A 199 -5.64 -5.38 22.64
CA ILE A 199 -6.52 -4.82 23.67
C ILE A 199 -7.85 -5.58 23.72
N LEU A 200 -8.33 -6.03 22.56
CA LEU A 200 -9.61 -6.72 22.45
C LEU A 200 -9.53 -8.16 22.94
N PRO A 201 -10.63 -8.71 23.51
CA PRO A 201 -10.72 -10.13 23.87
C PRO A 201 -10.50 -11.02 22.64
N SER A 202 -9.89 -12.18 22.82
CA SER A 202 -9.63 -13.14 21.73
C SER A 202 -10.90 -13.58 20.99
N SER A 203 -12.05 -13.60 21.67
CA SER A 203 -13.36 -13.91 21.06
C SER A 203 -13.86 -12.86 20.06
N TRP A 204 -13.23 -11.68 20.01
CA TRP A 204 -13.53 -10.59 19.06
C TRP A 204 -12.59 -10.61 17.86
N LEU A 205 -11.57 -11.44 17.90
CA LEU A 205 -10.55 -11.51 16.85
C LEU A 205 -10.76 -12.73 15.97
N PRO A 206 -10.39 -12.68 14.68
CA PRO A 206 -10.39 -13.85 13.81
C PRO A 206 -9.59 -14.99 14.42
N SER A 207 -10.13 -16.23 14.35
CA SER A 207 -9.43 -17.43 14.79
C SER A 207 -8.19 -17.68 13.92
N LYS A 208 -7.14 -18.27 14.48
CA LYS A 208 -5.94 -18.67 13.72
C LYS A 208 -6.25 -19.79 12.72
N ASP A 209 -7.26 -20.61 13.01
CA ASP A 209 -7.67 -21.75 12.18
C ASP A 209 -8.62 -21.36 11.05
N CYS A 210 -8.86 -20.07 10.90
CA CYS A 210 -9.77 -19.47 9.92
C CYS A 210 -9.39 -19.78 8.45
N ALA A 211 -8.11 -20.09 8.17
CA ALA A 211 -7.60 -20.31 6.82
C ALA A 211 -7.48 -21.79 6.41
N GLU A 212 -7.68 -22.74 7.31
CA GLU A 212 -7.47 -24.17 7.04
C GLU A 212 -8.77 -24.89 6.67
N GLY A 213 -9.01 -25.06 5.38
CA GLY A 213 -9.75 -26.22 4.85
C GLY A 213 -11.28 -26.24 4.96
N LEU A 214 -11.98 -25.18 5.34
CA LEU A 214 -13.43 -25.15 5.48
C LEU A 214 -14.14 -24.54 4.24
N SER A 215 -15.39 -24.97 4.00
CA SER A 215 -16.22 -24.34 2.98
C SER A 215 -16.36 -22.83 3.26
N PHE A 216 -16.39 -21.99 2.23
CA PHE A 216 -16.39 -20.52 2.30
C PHE A 216 -17.34 -19.94 3.37
N ILE A 217 -18.50 -20.54 3.57
CA ILE A 217 -19.54 -20.08 4.52
C ILE A 217 -19.12 -20.35 5.97
N ASN A 218 -18.59 -21.53 6.27
CA ASN A 218 -18.16 -21.91 7.63
C ASN A 218 -16.87 -21.19 8.04
N SER A 219 -16.02 -20.86 7.06
CA SER A 219 -14.84 -20.02 7.26
C SER A 219 -15.21 -18.59 7.61
N LEU A 220 -16.30 -18.05 7.06
CA LEU A 220 -16.70 -16.67 7.30
C LEU A 220 -17.08 -16.43 8.78
N GLU A 221 -17.73 -17.38 9.43
CA GLU A 221 -18.17 -17.26 10.83
C GLU A 221 -16.98 -17.31 11.81
N SER A 222 -16.01 -18.19 11.57
CA SER A 222 -14.78 -18.25 12.37
C SER A 222 -13.80 -17.12 12.09
N CYS A 223 -13.85 -16.54 10.88
CA CYS A 223 -12.98 -15.46 10.44
C CYS A 223 -13.51 -14.06 10.77
N LEU A 224 -14.82 -13.92 10.93
CA LEU A 224 -15.48 -12.66 11.23
C LEU A 224 -16.40 -12.81 12.46
N PRO A 225 -15.86 -12.69 13.68
CA PRO A 225 -16.64 -12.82 14.92
C PRO A 225 -17.85 -11.87 14.93
N ALA A 226 -19.01 -12.38 15.32
CA ALA A 226 -20.26 -11.62 15.33
C ALA A 226 -20.17 -10.34 16.17
N GLN A 227 -19.42 -10.37 17.29
CA GLN A 227 -19.20 -9.19 18.15
C GLN A 227 -18.50 -8.08 17.41
N SER A 228 -17.46 -8.39 16.61
CA SER A 228 -16.73 -7.41 15.83
C SER A 228 -17.54 -6.87 14.67
N LEU A 229 -18.32 -7.72 14.00
CA LEU A 229 -19.25 -7.29 12.97
C LEU A 229 -20.31 -6.34 13.51
N MET A 230 -20.93 -6.69 14.65
CA MET A 230 -21.95 -5.85 15.29
C MET A 230 -21.37 -4.51 15.74
N THR A 231 -20.21 -4.53 16.38
CA THR A 231 -19.54 -3.30 16.82
C THR A 231 -19.17 -2.41 15.63
N ALA A 232 -18.65 -3.01 14.55
CA ALA A 232 -18.33 -2.27 13.32
C ALA A 232 -19.58 -1.66 12.69
N LEU A 233 -20.68 -2.41 12.66
CA LEU A 233 -21.97 -1.91 12.13
C LEU A 233 -22.51 -0.75 12.97
N VAL A 234 -22.50 -0.89 14.29
CA VAL A 234 -22.96 0.17 15.20
C VAL A 234 -22.12 1.44 15.03
N LEU A 235 -20.80 1.32 15.00
CA LEU A 235 -19.91 2.46 14.78
C LEU A 235 -20.12 3.10 13.42
N ALA A 236 -20.26 2.29 12.37
CA ALA A 236 -20.54 2.79 11.02
C ALA A 236 -21.86 3.55 10.94
N LEU A 237 -22.92 3.01 11.54
CA LEU A 237 -24.22 3.68 11.62
C LEU A 237 -24.14 5.00 12.40
N LEU A 238 -23.46 5.02 13.55
CA LEU A 238 -23.27 6.24 14.33
C LEU A 238 -22.53 7.31 13.54
N CYS A 239 -21.40 6.95 12.89
CA CYS A 239 -20.65 7.88 12.05
C CYS A 239 -21.47 8.39 10.86
N SER A 240 -22.26 7.53 10.22
CA SER A 240 -23.14 7.91 9.11
C SER A 240 -24.28 8.82 9.56
N ILE A 241 -24.86 8.58 10.73
CA ILE A 241 -25.88 9.46 11.31
C ILE A 241 -25.28 10.83 11.65
N ILE A 242 -24.10 10.87 12.27
CA ILE A 242 -23.40 12.12 12.57
C ILE A 242 -23.14 12.90 11.27
N LEU A 243 -22.63 12.22 10.23
CA LEU A 243 -22.39 12.83 8.92
C LEU A 243 -23.69 13.38 8.32
N TYR A 244 -24.79 12.62 8.40
CA TYR A 244 -26.11 13.08 7.94
C TYR A 244 -26.57 14.36 8.67
N VAL A 245 -26.43 14.40 10.01
CA VAL A 245 -26.81 15.57 10.80
C VAL A 245 -25.95 16.79 10.43
N ILE A 246 -24.65 16.59 10.22
CA ILE A 246 -23.74 17.65 9.77
C ILE A 246 -24.19 18.18 8.40
N LEU A 247 -24.36 17.31 7.42
CA LEU A 247 -24.70 17.69 6.05
C LEU A 247 -26.09 18.32 5.93
N ARG A 248 -27.04 17.91 6.77
CA ARG A 248 -28.38 18.49 6.81
C ARG A 248 -28.38 19.95 7.27
N ASN A 249 -27.50 20.28 8.22
CA ASN A 249 -27.41 21.61 8.81
C ASN A 249 -26.39 22.52 8.13
N TYR A 250 -25.65 21.97 7.15
CA TYR A 250 -24.63 22.74 6.42
C TYR A 250 -25.27 23.54 5.29
N GLU A 251 -25.02 24.85 5.26
CA GLU A 251 -25.41 25.73 4.16
C GLU A 251 -24.32 25.72 3.09
N PHE A 252 -24.69 25.32 1.87
CA PHE A 252 -23.76 25.29 0.74
C PHE A 252 -23.79 26.63 0.04
N GLU A 253 -22.62 27.26 -0.09
CA GLU A 253 -22.45 28.50 -0.86
C GLU A 253 -22.56 28.22 -2.38
N GLU A 254 -22.18 27.03 -2.80
CA GLU A 254 -22.15 26.61 -4.20
C GLU A 254 -23.39 25.80 -4.56
N SER A 255 -23.87 25.94 -5.81
CA SER A 255 -25.04 25.23 -6.33
C SER A 255 -24.67 24.13 -7.31
N GLY A 256 -25.57 23.17 -7.51
CA GLY A 256 -25.42 22.10 -8.51
C GLY A 256 -24.20 21.20 -8.24
N TYR A 257 -23.42 20.91 -9.29
CA TYR A 257 -22.28 19.99 -9.21
C TYR A 257 -21.21 20.42 -8.23
N GLN A 258 -20.91 21.72 -8.13
CA GLN A 258 -19.86 22.21 -7.24
C GLN A 258 -20.21 21.97 -5.76
N GLY A 259 -21.47 22.19 -5.37
CA GLY A 259 -21.92 21.89 -4.01
C GLY A 259 -21.80 20.39 -3.66
N VAL A 260 -22.09 19.49 -4.61
CA VAL A 260 -21.87 18.05 -4.41
C VAL A 260 -20.39 17.74 -4.24
N GLU A 261 -19.51 18.28 -5.12
CA GLU A 261 -18.07 18.03 -5.01
C GLU A 261 -17.50 18.53 -3.67
N THR A 262 -18.01 19.64 -3.11
CA THR A 262 -17.65 20.13 -1.77
C THR A 262 -17.96 19.11 -0.67
N ILE A 263 -19.12 18.42 -0.74
CA ILE A 263 -19.45 17.32 0.18
C ILE A 263 -18.44 16.19 0.02
N PHE A 264 -18.15 15.81 -1.22
CA PHE A 264 -17.27 14.68 -1.52
C PHE A 264 -15.78 14.98 -1.25
N VAL A 265 -15.36 16.25 -1.16
CA VAL A 265 -14.02 16.61 -0.65
C VAL A 265 -13.79 16.01 0.74
N TRP A 266 -14.71 16.18 1.67
CA TRP A 266 -14.57 15.65 3.03
C TRP A 266 -14.57 14.12 3.05
N LEU A 267 -15.45 13.49 2.28
CA LEU A 267 -15.47 12.03 2.16
C LEU A 267 -14.18 11.49 1.54
N GLN A 268 -13.64 12.18 0.54
CA GLN A 268 -12.38 11.82 -0.09
C GLN A 268 -11.21 11.96 0.88
N VAL A 269 -11.18 13.00 1.71
CA VAL A 269 -10.13 13.15 2.75
C VAL A 269 -10.21 12.01 3.76
N ILE A 270 -11.40 11.62 4.19
CA ILE A 270 -11.59 10.48 5.11
C ILE A 270 -11.10 9.18 4.45
N THR A 271 -11.47 8.93 3.19
CA THR A 271 -10.99 7.73 2.48
C THR A 271 -9.50 7.78 2.20
N ALA A 272 -8.90 8.96 1.96
CA ALA A 272 -7.45 9.11 1.82
C ALA A 272 -6.71 8.74 3.11
N CYS A 273 -7.20 9.19 4.27
CA CYS A 273 -6.67 8.76 5.58
C CYS A 273 -6.75 7.25 5.76
N TYR A 274 -7.86 6.66 5.34
CA TYR A 274 -8.10 5.23 5.41
C TYR A 274 -7.15 4.44 4.47
N VAL A 275 -6.99 4.88 3.22
CA VAL A 275 -6.02 4.26 2.29
C VAL A 275 -4.61 4.38 2.83
N ALA A 276 -4.22 5.55 3.36
CA ALA A 276 -2.89 5.76 3.93
C ALA A 276 -2.62 4.80 5.10
N PHE A 277 -3.59 4.64 6.02
CA PHE A 277 -3.49 3.68 7.11
C PHE A 277 -3.38 2.23 6.59
N ALA A 278 -4.23 1.83 5.65
CA ALA A 278 -4.23 0.49 5.07
C ALA A 278 -2.92 0.19 4.32
N HIS A 279 -2.40 1.18 3.58
CA HIS A 279 -1.12 1.12 2.87
C HIS A 279 0.05 0.91 3.84
N GLY A 280 0.20 1.78 4.85
CA GLY A 280 1.25 1.63 5.87
C GLY A 280 1.21 0.26 6.55
N ALA A 281 0.01 -0.26 6.86
CA ALA A 281 -0.18 -1.57 7.45
C ALA A 281 0.23 -2.74 6.53
N ASN A 282 0.09 -2.59 5.21
CA ASN A 282 0.44 -3.62 4.24
C ASN A 282 1.92 -3.53 3.83
N ASP A 283 2.36 -2.35 3.43
CA ASP A 283 3.59 -2.20 2.65
C ASP A 283 4.86 -2.05 3.51
N ARG A 284 4.72 -1.75 4.81
CA ARG A 284 5.85 -1.88 5.75
C ARG A 284 6.54 -3.24 5.63
N SER A 285 5.77 -4.29 5.40
CA SER A 285 6.25 -5.67 5.31
C SER A 285 7.29 -5.86 4.20
N ASN A 286 7.23 -5.07 3.13
CA ASN A 286 8.14 -5.15 1.99
C ASN A 286 9.59 -4.76 2.36
N ALA A 287 9.79 -3.93 3.39
CA ALA A 287 11.11 -3.61 3.92
C ALA A 287 11.43 -4.44 5.17
N ILE A 288 10.47 -4.58 6.08
CA ILE A 288 10.68 -5.18 7.40
C ILE A 288 10.69 -6.70 7.37
N GLY A 289 9.94 -7.34 6.47
CA GLY A 289 9.94 -8.81 6.33
C GLY A 289 11.33 -9.38 6.06
N PRO A 290 11.97 -9.00 4.95
CA PRO A 290 13.32 -9.46 4.64
C PRO A 290 14.36 -9.02 5.68
N MET A 291 14.23 -7.81 6.25
CA MET A 291 15.16 -7.34 7.28
C MET A 291 15.01 -8.11 8.60
N ALA A 292 13.81 -8.53 8.96
CA ALA A 292 13.58 -9.39 10.14
C ALA A 292 14.28 -10.75 9.97
N ALA A 293 14.27 -11.33 8.78
CA ALA A 293 15.04 -12.53 8.46
C ALA A 293 16.56 -12.30 8.61
N VAL A 294 17.06 -11.19 8.04
CA VAL A 294 18.48 -10.80 8.18
C VAL A 294 18.87 -10.60 9.64
N TRP A 295 18.01 -9.93 10.42
CA TRP A 295 18.25 -9.70 11.85
C TRP A 295 18.27 -11.01 12.64
N GLN A 296 17.36 -11.94 12.34
CA GLN A 296 17.32 -13.23 12.99
C GLN A 296 18.59 -14.03 12.73
N VAL A 297 19.02 -14.15 11.48
CA VAL A 297 20.30 -14.80 11.13
C VAL A 297 21.47 -14.16 11.84
N PHE A 298 21.51 -12.84 11.90
CA PHE A 298 22.58 -12.11 12.62
C PHE A 298 22.61 -12.43 14.12
N LYS A 299 21.42 -12.53 14.75
CA LYS A 299 21.30 -12.73 16.21
C LYS A 299 21.51 -14.18 16.64
N SER A 300 20.94 -15.13 15.91
CA SER A 300 20.89 -16.56 16.29
C SER A 300 21.80 -17.47 15.45
N GLY A 301 22.38 -16.94 14.38
CA GLY A 301 23.19 -17.72 13.42
C GLY A 301 22.36 -18.57 12.46
N SER A 302 21.03 -18.63 12.62
CA SER A 302 20.11 -19.42 11.78
C SER A 302 18.78 -18.68 11.56
N LEU A 303 18.10 -18.98 10.46
CA LEU A 303 16.75 -18.56 10.21
C LEU A 303 15.80 -19.52 10.94
N GLY A 304 15.00 -19.05 11.87
CA GLY A 304 14.05 -19.88 12.61
C GLY A 304 12.62 -19.73 12.12
N SER A 305 11.75 -20.66 12.58
CA SER A 305 10.33 -20.67 12.21
C SER A 305 9.56 -19.44 12.73
N GLU A 306 9.96 -18.87 13.86
CA GLU A 306 9.36 -17.66 14.42
C GLU A 306 10.46 -16.62 14.67
N ALA A 307 10.29 -15.40 14.16
CA ALA A 307 11.13 -14.26 14.48
C ALA A 307 10.26 -13.14 15.02
N GLU A 308 10.50 -12.77 16.25
CA GLU A 308 9.95 -11.53 16.78
C GLU A 308 10.57 -10.34 16.04
N VAL A 309 9.72 -9.50 15.46
CA VAL A 309 10.15 -8.25 14.85
C VAL A 309 10.39 -7.24 15.98
N PRO A 310 11.64 -6.85 16.25
CA PRO A 310 11.91 -5.93 17.35
C PRO A 310 11.32 -4.54 17.06
N LEU A 311 10.86 -3.85 18.10
CA LEU A 311 10.19 -2.55 17.99
C LEU A 311 11.03 -1.51 17.24
N TRP A 312 12.36 -1.51 17.40
CA TRP A 312 13.23 -0.56 16.68
C TRP A 312 13.17 -0.77 15.16
N LEU A 313 12.97 -2.01 14.71
CA LEU A 313 12.85 -2.34 13.29
C LEU A 313 11.49 -1.86 12.74
N VAL A 314 10.43 -2.00 13.52
CA VAL A 314 9.11 -1.41 13.22
C VAL A 314 9.21 0.09 13.05
N LEU A 315 9.90 0.76 13.99
CA LEU A 315 10.15 2.20 13.93
C LEU A 315 10.98 2.60 12.71
N LEU A 316 12.02 1.84 12.38
CA LEU A 316 12.85 2.08 11.19
C LEU A 316 12.00 2.07 9.92
N GLY A 317 11.14 1.06 9.74
CA GLY A 317 10.26 0.96 8.59
C GLY A 317 9.24 2.09 8.53
N SER A 318 8.56 2.36 9.64
CA SER A 318 7.55 3.41 9.72
C SER A 318 8.13 4.81 9.47
N LEU A 319 9.26 5.14 10.09
CA LEU A 319 9.95 6.42 9.88
C LEU A 319 10.55 6.53 8.48
N GLY A 320 11.09 5.43 7.93
CA GLY A 320 11.60 5.38 6.56
C GLY A 320 10.51 5.76 5.56
N ILE A 321 9.31 5.20 5.70
CA ILE A 321 8.14 5.54 4.87
C ILE A 321 7.83 7.04 4.98
N VAL A 322 7.73 7.59 6.19
CA VAL A 322 7.45 9.02 6.42
C VAL A 322 8.49 9.93 5.75
N ILE A 323 9.77 9.59 5.84
CA ILE A 323 10.84 10.34 5.19
C ILE A 323 10.70 10.28 3.66
N GLY A 324 10.34 9.11 3.12
CA GLY A 324 10.09 8.93 1.68
C GLY A 324 8.95 9.80 1.16
N ILE A 325 7.81 9.76 1.85
CA ILE A 325 6.63 10.61 1.60
C ILE A 325 7.02 12.08 1.51
N SER A 326 7.76 12.54 2.52
CA SER A 326 8.09 13.96 2.70
C SER A 326 9.13 14.48 1.69
N THR A 327 9.94 13.60 1.11
CA THR A 327 11.04 14.01 0.22
C THR A 327 10.75 13.86 -1.26
N TRP A 328 10.20 12.73 -1.69
CA TRP A 328 10.01 12.41 -3.11
C TRP A 328 8.58 12.02 -3.52
N GLY A 329 7.65 11.89 -2.57
CA GLY A 329 6.28 11.42 -2.82
C GLY A 329 5.52 12.20 -3.88
N TYR A 330 5.76 13.51 -4.01
CA TYR A 330 5.10 14.38 -4.98
C TYR A 330 5.26 13.94 -6.45
N ARG A 331 6.34 13.19 -6.79
CA ARG A 331 6.67 12.83 -8.18
C ARG A 331 5.67 11.88 -8.81
N VAL A 332 5.19 10.91 -8.04
CA VAL A 332 4.26 9.88 -8.52
C VAL A 332 2.81 10.33 -8.37
N MET A 333 2.51 11.16 -7.36
CA MET A 333 1.16 11.69 -7.12
C MET A 333 0.57 12.37 -8.36
N LYS A 334 1.39 13.14 -9.10
CA LYS A 334 0.96 13.80 -10.34
C LYS A 334 0.52 12.81 -11.43
N THR A 335 1.17 11.66 -11.52
CA THR A 335 0.83 10.67 -12.54
C THR A 335 -0.52 10.02 -12.25
N ILE A 336 -0.77 9.63 -11.01
CA ILE A 336 -2.04 9.00 -10.59
C ILE A 336 -3.17 10.03 -10.59
N GLY A 337 -2.91 11.24 -10.10
CA GLY A 337 -3.95 12.26 -9.93
C GLY A 337 -4.39 12.97 -11.20
N GLU A 338 -3.50 13.09 -12.22
CA GLU A 338 -3.77 13.95 -13.36
C GLU A 338 -3.68 13.27 -14.73
N LYS A 339 -2.92 12.12 -14.86
CA LYS A 339 -2.57 11.60 -16.19
C LYS A 339 -3.41 10.42 -16.66
N ILE A 340 -4.04 9.66 -15.75
CA ILE A 340 -4.80 8.46 -16.10
C ILE A 340 -6.21 8.83 -16.54
N THR A 341 -6.90 9.64 -15.75
CA THR A 341 -8.22 10.20 -16.01
C THR A 341 -8.40 11.50 -15.23
N HIS A 342 -9.36 12.33 -15.62
CA HIS A 342 -9.71 13.52 -14.85
C HIS A 342 -10.40 13.10 -13.56
N ILE A 343 -9.79 13.42 -12.41
CA ILE A 343 -10.31 13.07 -11.08
C ILE A 343 -11.03 14.29 -10.47
N THR A 344 -12.29 14.09 -10.07
CA THR A 344 -13.07 14.99 -9.21
C THR A 344 -13.17 14.38 -7.81
N PRO A 345 -13.57 15.12 -6.77
CA PRO A 345 -13.77 14.57 -5.44
C PRO A 345 -14.69 13.34 -5.39
N THR A 346 -15.79 13.34 -6.13
CA THR A 346 -16.71 12.19 -6.25
C THR A 346 -16.02 10.96 -6.85
N ARG A 347 -15.24 11.12 -7.92
CA ARG A 347 -14.44 10.06 -8.54
C ARG A 347 -13.31 9.59 -7.62
N GLY A 348 -12.65 10.53 -6.96
CA GLY A 348 -11.58 10.26 -6.01
C GLY A 348 -12.05 9.44 -4.82
N PHE A 349 -13.18 9.81 -4.23
CA PHE A 349 -13.83 9.03 -3.17
C PHE A 349 -14.12 7.60 -3.63
N ALA A 350 -14.78 7.42 -4.78
CA ALA A 350 -15.13 6.09 -5.29
C ALA A 350 -13.89 5.22 -5.56
N ALA A 351 -12.83 5.81 -6.15
CA ALA A 351 -11.59 5.09 -6.42
C ALA A 351 -10.87 4.68 -5.13
N GLN A 352 -10.75 5.60 -4.16
CA GLN A 352 -10.08 5.33 -2.88
C GLN A 352 -10.87 4.33 -2.02
N PHE A 353 -12.19 4.48 -1.95
CA PHE A 353 -13.04 3.52 -1.25
C PHE A 353 -12.86 2.10 -1.80
N ALA A 354 -12.91 1.96 -3.12
CA ALA A 354 -12.76 0.67 -3.78
C ALA A 354 -11.36 0.08 -3.57
N ALA A 355 -10.32 0.91 -3.71
CA ALA A 355 -8.94 0.48 -3.50
C ALA A 355 -8.70 0.01 -2.06
N ALA A 356 -9.06 0.83 -1.07
CA ALA A 356 -8.88 0.50 0.34
C ALA A 356 -9.65 -0.74 0.76
N THR A 357 -10.91 -0.86 0.33
CA THR A 357 -11.75 -2.03 0.61
C THR A 357 -11.13 -3.30 0.03
N THR A 358 -10.67 -3.25 -1.23
CA THR A 358 -9.99 -4.39 -1.86
C THR A 358 -8.70 -4.76 -1.12
N VAL A 359 -7.84 -3.79 -0.81
CA VAL A 359 -6.59 -4.03 -0.05
C VAL A 359 -6.88 -4.68 1.29
N LEU A 360 -7.88 -4.20 2.02
CA LEU A 360 -8.22 -4.77 3.32
C LEU A 360 -8.76 -6.19 3.24
N ILE A 361 -9.63 -6.49 2.28
CA ILE A 361 -10.16 -7.84 2.09
C ILE A 361 -9.00 -8.83 1.91
N PHE A 362 -8.04 -8.52 1.03
CA PHE A 362 -6.88 -9.39 0.79
C PHE A 362 -5.91 -9.46 1.99
N SER A 363 -5.84 -8.39 2.78
CA SER A 363 -4.99 -8.31 3.97
C SER A 363 -5.63 -8.91 5.23
N MET A 364 -6.87 -9.39 5.16
CA MET A 364 -7.52 -10.06 6.31
C MET A 364 -6.79 -11.37 6.64
N PRO A 365 -6.77 -11.79 7.93
CA PRO A 365 -6.03 -12.98 8.37
C PRO A 365 -6.39 -14.27 7.63
N PHE A 366 -7.61 -14.38 7.12
CA PHE A 366 -8.09 -15.55 6.38
C PHE A 366 -7.62 -15.62 4.92
N LEU A 367 -7.18 -14.51 4.33
CA LEU A 367 -6.53 -14.48 3.03
C LEU A 367 -5.03 -14.28 3.18
N ALA A 368 -4.62 -13.27 3.94
CA ALA A 368 -3.22 -12.88 4.20
C ALA A 368 -2.33 -12.86 2.95
N ILE A 369 -2.92 -12.50 1.79
CA ILE A 369 -2.23 -12.47 0.50
C ILE A 369 -1.64 -11.07 0.31
N PRO A 370 -0.33 -10.93 0.12
CA PRO A 370 0.28 -9.65 -0.19
C PRO A 370 -0.14 -9.21 -1.60
N ILE A 371 -0.89 -8.12 -1.66
CA ILE A 371 -1.32 -7.53 -2.93
C ILE A 371 -0.60 -6.23 -3.20
N SER A 372 -0.67 -5.77 -4.44
CA SER A 372 -0.18 -4.45 -4.84
C SER A 372 -1.24 -3.38 -4.60
N THR A 373 -0.99 -2.50 -3.66
CA THR A 373 -1.81 -1.31 -3.41
C THR A 373 -1.85 -0.39 -4.63
N THR A 374 -0.72 -0.27 -5.34
CA THR A 374 -0.60 0.51 -6.58
C THR A 374 -1.49 -0.05 -7.68
N HIS A 375 -1.48 -1.36 -7.92
CA HIS A 375 -2.34 -2.00 -8.93
C HIS A 375 -3.81 -1.79 -8.61
N THR A 376 -4.17 -1.97 -7.34
CA THR A 376 -5.55 -1.85 -6.87
C THR A 376 -6.06 -0.42 -7.08
N LEU A 377 -5.28 0.60 -6.70
CA LEU A 377 -5.70 1.98 -6.89
C LEU A 377 -5.74 2.38 -8.36
N VAL A 378 -4.73 2.06 -9.15
CA VAL A 378 -4.73 2.38 -10.59
C VAL A 378 -5.90 1.69 -11.28
N GLY A 379 -6.19 0.42 -10.95
CA GLY A 379 -7.39 -0.26 -11.42
C GLY A 379 -8.68 0.46 -11.03
N SER A 380 -8.77 0.95 -9.79
CA SER A 380 -9.91 1.73 -9.31
C SER A 380 -10.06 3.07 -10.03
N VAL A 381 -8.96 3.77 -10.31
CA VAL A 381 -8.94 5.01 -11.09
C VAL A 381 -9.39 4.77 -12.53
N VAL A 382 -8.98 3.68 -13.14
CA VAL A 382 -9.49 3.26 -14.46
C VAL A 382 -10.98 2.95 -14.39
N GLY A 383 -11.44 2.26 -13.34
CA GLY A 383 -12.85 1.91 -13.12
C GLY A 383 -13.75 3.14 -13.06
N VAL A 384 -13.39 4.17 -12.27
CA VAL A 384 -14.17 5.42 -12.23
C VAL A 384 -14.11 6.18 -13.55
N GLY A 385 -12.97 6.13 -14.25
CA GLY A 385 -12.83 6.70 -15.58
C GLY A 385 -13.80 6.06 -16.57
N LEU A 386 -13.88 4.74 -16.61
CA LEU A 386 -14.80 3.99 -17.46
C LEU A 386 -16.29 4.28 -17.15
N ALA A 387 -16.65 4.42 -15.86
CA ALA A 387 -17.99 4.79 -15.46
C ALA A 387 -18.37 6.23 -15.87
N GLY A 388 -17.38 7.11 -16.01
CA GLY A 388 -17.54 8.45 -16.57
C GLY A 388 -17.58 8.51 -18.10
N GLY A 389 -17.26 7.38 -18.77
CA GLY A 389 -17.15 7.25 -20.22
C GLY A 389 -15.76 6.77 -20.66
N ALA A 390 -15.69 5.76 -21.52
CA ALA A 390 -14.41 5.13 -21.91
C ALA A 390 -13.38 6.09 -22.51
N SER A 391 -13.81 7.18 -23.15
CA SER A 391 -12.94 8.23 -23.68
C SER A 391 -12.24 9.06 -22.60
N SER A 392 -12.64 8.97 -21.34
CA SER A 392 -12.04 9.71 -20.25
C SER A 392 -10.75 9.07 -19.70
N VAL A 393 -10.41 7.85 -20.14
CA VAL A 393 -9.22 7.11 -19.70
C VAL A 393 -8.11 7.20 -20.75
N ASP A 394 -6.93 7.64 -20.33
CA ASP A 394 -5.73 7.57 -21.17
C ASP A 394 -5.09 6.17 -21.09
N PHE A 395 -5.49 5.31 -22.01
CA PHE A 395 -4.96 3.94 -22.12
C PHE A 395 -3.47 3.87 -22.48
N ARG A 396 -2.86 4.96 -23.02
CA ARG A 396 -1.41 5.01 -23.29
C ARG A 396 -0.64 5.14 -21.98
N VAL A 397 -1.14 6.00 -21.09
CA VAL A 397 -0.55 6.14 -19.73
C VAL A 397 -0.74 4.86 -18.94
N PHE A 398 -1.96 4.30 -18.95
CA PHE A 398 -2.23 3.02 -18.30
C PHE A 398 -1.33 1.90 -18.82
N GLY A 399 -1.14 1.78 -20.14
CA GLY A 399 -0.27 0.77 -20.75
C GLY A 399 1.19 0.90 -20.31
N LYS A 400 1.73 2.13 -20.17
CA LYS A 400 3.08 2.36 -19.65
C LYS A 400 3.22 1.92 -18.19
N ILE A 401 2.20 2.22 -17.38
CA ILE A 401 2.13 1.80 -15.98
C ILE A 401 2.09 0.27 -15.90
N ALA A 402 1.20 -0.38 -16.65
CA ALA A 402 1.09 -1.84 -16.67
C ALA A 402 2.40 -2.52 -17.15
N ALA A 403 3.06 -1.96 -18.15
CA ALA A 403 4.38 -2.43 -18.59
C ALA A 403 5.44 -2.33 -17.47
N SER A 404 5.43 -1.24 -16.68
CA SER A 404 6.34 -1.09 -15.55
C SER A 404 6.08 -2.10 -14.43
N TRP A 405 4.83 -2.54 -14.25
CA TRP A 405 4.47 -3.57 -13.30
C TRP A 405 5.08 -4.93 -13.68
N VAL A 406 4.90 -5.32 -14.94
CA VAL A 406 5.48 -6.57 -15.46
C VAL A 406 7.02 -6.53 -15.39
N ALA A 407 7.62 -5.37 -15.68
CA ALA A 407 9.07 -5.20 -15.63
C ALA A 407 9.63 -5.24 -14.20
N SER A 408 8.84 -4.93 -13.17
CA SER A 408 9.31 -4.86 -11.78
C SER A 408 9.86 -6.19 -11.27
N ILE A 409 9.23 -7.32 -11.64
CA ILE A 409 9.63 -8.65 -11.19
C ILE A 409 11.00 -9.03 -11.75
N PRO A 410 11.21 -9.08 -13.11
CA PRO A 410 12.50 -9.45 -13.65
C PRO A 410 13.59 -8.42 -13.33
N ALA A 411 13.26 -7.12 -13.28
CA ALA A 411 14.25 -6.10 -12.95
C ALA A 411 14.80 -6.28 -11.53
N ALA A 412 13.92 -6.47 -10.55
CA ALA A 412 14.33 -6.70 -9.16
C ALA A 412 14.97 -8.09 -8.98
N GLY A 413 14.45 -9.15 -9.64
CA GLY A 413 14.98 -10.50 -9.56
C GLY A 413 16.40 -10.61 -10.14
N ILE A 414 16.59 -10.16 -11.38
CA ILE A 414 17.91 -10.15 -12.04
C ILE A 414 18.86 -9.22 -11.28
N GLY A 415 18.37 -8.04 -10.84
CA GLY A 415 19.16 -7.12 -10.03
C GLY A 415 19.65 -7.76 -8.73
N ALA A 416 18.79 -8.52 -8.05
CA ALA A 416 19.15 -9.25 -6.84
C ALA A 416 20.19 -10.34 -7.09
N MET A 417 20.03 -11.14 -8.16
CA MET A 417 21.01 -12.15 -8.57
C MET A 417 22.39 -11.54 -8.85
N VAL A 418 22.42 -10.42 -9.58
CA VAL A 418 23.67 -9.69 -9.90
C VAL A 418 24.34 -9.15 -8.64
N LEU A 419 23.60 -8.51 -7.76
CA LEU A 419 24.13 -7.99 -6.50
C LEU A 419 24.64 -9.11 -5.60
N TYR A 420 23.91 -10.21 -5.49
CA TYR A 420 24.32 -11.37 -4.73
C TYR A 420 25.62 -11.99 -5.29
N ALA A 421 25.73 -12.14 -6.59
CA ALA A 421 26.97 -12.61 -7.25
C ALA A 421 28.15 -11.66 -6.99
N ILE A 422 27.92 -10.34 -6.99
CA ILE A 422 28.95 -9.34 -6.66
C ILE A 422 29.38 -9.46 -5.20
N PHE A 423 28.43 -9.65 -4.27
CA PHE A 423 28.73 -9.87 -2.85
C PHE A 423 29.62 -11.11 -2.67
N GLY A 424 29.31 -12.21 -3.39
CA GLY A 424 30.11 -13.44 -3.40
C GLY A 424 30.33 -14.01 -2.00
N LEU A 425 29.38 -13.83 -1.07
CA LEU A 425 29.46 -14.20 0.35
C LEU A 425 30.71 -13.64 1.05
N ASN A 426 31.23 -12.51 0.56
CA ASN A 426 32.45 -11.86 1.03
C ASN A 426 32.13 -10.50 1.65
N GLU A 427 32.51 -10.34 2.91
CA GLU A 427 32.22 -9.12 3.68
C GLU A 427 32.78 -7.84 3.04
N THR A 428 34.01 -7.89 2.57
CA THR A 428 34.65 -6.70 1.98
C THR A 428 33.95 -6.27 0.70
N ARG A 429 33.63 -7.23 -0.20
CA ARG A 429 32.90 -6.92 -1.44
C ARG A 429 31.52 -6.37 -1.13
N PHE A 430 30.83 -6.96 -0.18
CA PHE A 430 29.51 -6.49 0.28
C PHE A 430 29.60 -5.04 0.80
N ILE A 431 30.52 -4.75 1.73
CA ILE A 431 30.70 -3.41 2.31
C ILE A 431 30.97 -2.37 1.23
N ILE A 432 31.94 -2.64 0.34
CA ILE A 432 32.32 -1.72 -0.74
C ILE A 432 31.13 -1.48 -1.66
N THR A 433 30.44 -2.52 -2.10
CA THR A 433 29.31 -2.42 -3.05
C THR A 433 28.17 -1.62 -2.46
N VAL A 434 27.75 -1.94 -1.23
CA VAL A 434 26.65 -1.21 -0.57
C VAL A 434 27.02 0.27 -0.35
N LEU A 435 28.22 0.57 0.13
CA LEU A 435 28.66 1.95 0.35
C LEU A 435 28.70 2.74 -0.98
N MET A 436 29.22 2.16 -2.05
CA MET A 436 29.26 2.81 -3.37
C MET A 436 27.85 3.10 -3.90
N ILE A 437 26.93 2.14 -3.81
CA ILE A 437 25.54 2.30 -4.23
C ILE A 437 24.87 3.38 -3.38
N MET A 438 24.99 3.32 -2.06
CA MET A 438 24.37 4.30 -1.15
C MET A 438 24.90 5.72 -1.41
N ALA A 439 26.20 5.87 -1.64
CA ALA A 439 26.81 7.17 -2.01
C ALA A 439 26.22 7.69 -3.34
N ALA A 440 26.12 6.83 -4.35
CA ALA A 440 25.52 7.20 -5.64
C ALA A 440 24.04 7.63 -5.49
N ILE A 441 23.27 6.92 -4.66
CA ILE A 441 21.86 7.27 -4.39
C ILE A 441 21.76 8.63 -3.66
N VAL A 442 22.58 8.86 -2.64
CA VAL A 442 22.61 10.15 -1.93
C VAL A 442 22.90 11.29 -2.91
N CYS A 443 23.90 11.13 -3.78
CA CYS A 443 24.20 12.12 -4.83
C CYS A 443 23.03 12.32 -5.80
N LEU A 444 22.38 11.24 -6.23
CA LEU A 444 21.23 11.30 -7.14
C LEU A 444 20.06 12.03 -6.48
N VAL A 445 19.71 11.68 -5.25
CA VAL A 445 18.59 12.30 -4.51
C VAL A 445 18.90 13.77 -4.23
N TYR A 446 20.10 14.09 -3.77
CA TYR A 446 20.53 15.47 -3.53
C TYR A 446 20.43 16.33 -4.79
N ASN A 447 20.99 15.88 -5.92
CA ASN A 447 20.90 16.59 -7.19
C ASN A 447 19.45 16.75 -7.67
N SER A 448 18.64 15.74 -7.42
CA SER A 448 17.23 15.73 -7.79
C SER A 448 16.39 16.73 -6.97
N ILE A 449 16.67 16.88 -5.68
CA ILE A 449 16.03 17.88 -4.82
C ILE A 449 16.47 19.28 -5.24
N LYS A 450 17.77 19.47 -5.53
CA LYS A 450 18.33 20.77 -5.93
C LYS A 450 17.79 21.24 -7.29
N SER A 451 17.55 20.32 -8.22
CA SER A 451 17.05 20.61 -9.58
C SER A 451 15.53 20.46 -9.72
N GLY A 452 14.84 20.04 -8.66
CA GLY A 452 13.39 19.92 -8.67
C GLY A 452 12.69 21.27 -8.78
N PRO A 453 11.43 21.30 -9.28
CA PRO A 453 10.65 22.52 -9.25
C PRO A 453 10.63 23.01 -7.80
N LYS A 454 11.00 24.27 -7.58
CA LYS A 454 10.74 24.93 -6.31
C LYS A 454 9.23 24.78 -6.11
N VAL A 455 8.83 24.06 -5.07
CA VAL A 455 7.43 24.04 -4.65
C VAL A 455 7.14 25.49 -4.29
N GLU A 456 6.57 26.24 -5.21
CA GLU A 456 5.97 27.52 -4.90
C GLU A 456 4.90 27.18 -3.89
N ILE A 457 5.15 27.60 -2.67
CA ILE A 457 4.17 27.59 -1.60
C ILE A 457 3.19 28.67 -2.04
N GLU A 458 2.17 28.29 -2.84
CA GLU A 458 0.98 29.11 -2.94
C GLU A 458 0.45 29.21 -1.51
N VAL A 459 0.83 30.29 -0.85
CA VAL A 459 0.14 30.76 0.33
C VAL A 459 -1.23 31.16 -0.21
N GLY A 460 -2.16 30.22 -0.19
CA GLY A 460 -3.55 30.53 -0.44
C GLY A 460 -3.93 31.60 0.57
N ASN A 461 -4.04 32.82 0.09
CA ASN A 461 -4.73 33.87 0.82
C ASN A 461 -6.15 33.34 1.02
N GLY A 462 -6.38 32.80 2.22
CA GLY A 462 -7.71 32.48 2.69
C GLY A 462 -8.52 33.77 2.70
N ALA A 463 -9.57 33.80 1.94
CA ALA A 463 -10.74 34.60 2.19
C ALA A 463 -11.87 33.67 2.59
#